data_b72d7224d284f52776060d319e2494dd
#
_entry.id   b72d7224d284f52776060d319e2494dd
#
_cell.length_a   1.000
_cell.length_b   1.000
_cell.length_c   1.000
_cell.angle_alpha   90.00
_cell.angle_beta   90.00
_cell.angle_gamma   90.00
#
_symmetry.space_group_name_H-M   'P 1'
#
loop_
_entity.id
_entity.type
_entity.pdbx_description
1 polymer ?
#
loop_
_entity_poly.entity_id
_entity_poly.type
_entity_poly.pdbx_seq_one_letter_code
_entity_poly.pdbx_strand_id
1 'polypeptide(L)'
;RQMCIRDRFFPSIVPQVAIIRATTADERGNLTYEHEGAYLGPLEQATAVRNNGGIIIAQVKRQVAAGSLKPKEVRIPGVLVDYIVIAPEQTQTTQTQYEPAISGEISRPLSAFRYMEHGPARVIAQRVAQELQSGDAVNIGFGISANVPRILLEQGRHGDVTWLLEQGAIGGVPLLEFQFGCASNAEAFLPSPQQFTYFQGGGFDLTLMSFLQIGADGSVNVSHLPARPHVTAGCGGFIDITSHAKRIIFSGFFNAGAQLQLEEGQLRICLLYTSDAADDL
;
A
#
# COMPACT_ATOMS: atom_id res chain seq x y z
N ARG A 1 24.17 -32.74 2.60
CA ARG A 1 22.94 -32.15 2.05
C ARG A 1 21.83 -32.40 3.07
N GLN A 2 21.52 -31.42 3.91
CA GLN A 2 20.28 -31.45 4.71
C GLN A 2 19.13 -31.21 3.74
N MET A 3 18.29 -32.22 3.54
CA MET A 3 16.98 -32.02 2.90
C MET A 3 16.14 -31.19 3.85
N CYS A 4 15.62 -30.03 3.38
CA CYS A 4 14.66 -29.23 4.13
C CYS A 4 13.34 -29.99 4.27
N ILE A 5 13.09 -30.59 5.41
CA ILE A 5 11.86 -31.36 5.73
C ILE A 5 10.67 -30.42 6.03
N ARG A 6 10.79 -29.11 5.80
CA ARG A 6 9.77 -28.08 6.13
C ARG A 6 9.26 -27.28 4.93
N ASP A 7 9.33 -27.86 3.74
CA ASP A 7 8.79 -27.19 2.55
C ASP A 7 7.25 -27.20 2.63
N ARG A 8 6.65 -26.03 2.35
CA ARG A 8 5.20 -25.90 2.18
C ARG A 8 4.89 -25.79 0.70
N PHE A 9 4.07 -26.68 0.20
CA PHE A 9 3.55 -26.60 -1.15
C PHE A 9 2.28 -25.75 -1.15
N PHE A 10 2.29 -24.67 -1.93
CA PHE A 10 1.13 -23.85 -2.19
C PHE A 10 0.65 -24.17 -3.60
N PRO A 11 -0.52 -24.79 -3.78
CA PRO A 11 -1.06 -25.03 -5.10
C PRO A 11 -1.36 -23.69 -5.78
N SER A 12 -1.12 -23.63 -7.09
CA SER A 12 -1.44 -22.44 -7.87
C SER A 12 -2.95 -22.17 -7.84
N ILE A 13 -3.32 -20.91 -7.67
CA ILE A 13 -4.69 -20.45 -7.91
C ILE A 13 -4.90 -20.46 -9.42
N VAL A 14 -6.00 -21.05 -9.87
CA VAL A 14 -6.37 -21.16 -11.29
C VAL A 14 -7.49 -20.16 -11.59
N PRO A 15 -7.19 -18.88 -11.82
CA PRO A 15 -8.20 -17.88 -12.14
C PRO A 15 -8.68 -18.05 -13.58
N GLN A 16 -9.98 -17.83 -13.80
CA GLN A 16 -10.63 -17.95 -15.11
C GLN A 16 -10.85 -16.61 -15.79
N VAL A 17 -10.97 -15.54 -15.02
CA VAL A 17 -11.19 -14.18 -15.51
C VAL A 17 -10.30 -13.21 -14.75
N ALA A 18 -9.66 -12.32 -15.47
CA ALA A 18 -9.04 -11.10 -14.90
C ALA A 18 -9.79 -9.86 -15.39
N ILE A 19 -10.16 -9.01 -14.45
CA ILE A 19 -10.64 -7.66 -14.74
C ILE A 19 -9.52 -6.72 -14.29
N ILE A 20 -8.89 -6.08 -15.26
CA ILE A 20 -7.76 -5.20 -15.03
C ILE A 20 -8.09 -3.77 -15.46
N ARG A 21 -7.36 -2.83 -14.94
CA ARG A 21 -7.54 -1.43 -15.23
C ARG A 21 -6.25 -0.84 -15.79
N ALA A 22 -6.40 0.09 -16.75
CA ALA A 22 -5.30 0.87 -17.33
C ALA A 22 -5.79 2.24 -17.74
N THR A 23 -4.91 3.09 -18.26
CA THR A 23 -5.28 4.43 -18.73
C THR A 23 -5.68 4.42 -20.21
N THR A 24 -4.80 3.94 -21.08
CA THR A 24 -4.99 3.93 -22.52
C THR A 24 -4.78 2.54 -23.08
N ALA A 25 -5.63 2.15 -24.02
CA ALA A 25 -5.44 0.98 -24.87
C ALA A 25 -5.21 1.40 -26.32
N ASP A 26 -4.37 0.70 -27.07
CA ASP A 26 -4.43 0.78 -28.53
C ASP A 26 -5.43 -0.27 -29.10
N GLU A 27 -5.72 -0.18 -30.39
CA GLU A 27 -6.63 -1.12 -31.08
C GLU A 27 -6.15 -2.58 -31.06
N ARG A 28 -4.88 -2.83 -30.72
CA ARG A 28 -4.30 -4.18 -30.55
C ARG A 28 -4.34 -4.67 -29.12
N GLY A 29 -4.90 -3.87 -28.19
CA GLY A 29 -5.00 -4.24 -26.77
C GLY A 29 -3.75 -3.94 -25.92
N ASN A 30 -2.75 -3.26 -26.46
CA ASN A 30 -1.61 -2.81 -25.67
C ASN A 30 -2.06 -1.73 -24.67
N LEU A 31 -1.67 -1.86 -23.39
CA LEU A 31 -2.14 -0.99 -22.32
C LEU A 31 -1.01 -0.16 -21.72
N THR A 32 -1.30 1.12 -21.45
CA THR A 32 -0.42 2.05 -20.74
C THR A 32 -1.07 2.60 -19.47
N TYR A 33 -0.26 3.11 -18.53
CA TYR A 33 -0.67 3.45 -17.16
C TYR A 33 -0.35 4.90 -16.79
N GLU A 34 -0.30 5.79 -17.76
CA GLU A 34 0.17 7.17 -17.60
C GLU A 34 -0.63 8.00 -16.58
N HIS A 35 -1.91 7.69 -16.35
CA HIS A 35 -2.73 8.38 -15.35
C HIS A 35 -2.98 7.57 -14.08
N GLU A 36 -2.49 6.35 -14.01
CA GLU A 36 -2.68 5.53 -12.83
C GLU A 36 -1.73 5.98 -11.71
N GLY A 37 -2.21 5.93 -10.46
CA GLY A 37 -1.41 6.30 -9.29
C GLY A 37 -0.43 5.21 -8.82
N ALA A 38 -0.52 4.02 -9.39
CA ALA A 38 0.37 2.88 -9.16
C ALA A 38 0.20 1.84 -10.25
N TYR A 39 1.21 0.99 -10.45
CA TYR A 39 1.10 -0.10 -11.42
C TYR A 39 0.35 -1.31 -10.86
N LEU A 40 0.41 -1.57 -9.56
CA LEU A 40 -0.14 -2.78 -8.94
C LEU A 40 0.43 -4.06 -9.56
N GLY A 41 -0.39 -5.11 -9.71
CA GLY A 41 -0.01 -6.42 -10.27
C GLY A 41 -0.87 -6.92 -11.43
N PRO A 42 -1.40 -6.06 -12.32
CA PRO A 42 -2.31 -6.51 -13.40
C PRO A 42 -1.61 -7.32 -14.49
N LEU A 43 -0.30 -7.14 -14.70
CA LEU A 43 0.46 -7.95 -15.65
C LEU A 43 0.52 -9.41 -15.19
N GLU A 44 0.80 -9.64 -13.92
CA GLU A 44 0.87 -10.96 -13.31
C GLU A 44 -0.52 -11.63 -13.30
N GLN A 45 -1.56 -10.86 -12.97
CA GLN A 45 -2.95 -11.34 -13.01
C GLN A 45 -3.35 -11.76 -14.44
N ALA A 46 -3.11 -10.91 -15.43
CA ALA A 46 -3.40 -11.20 -16.83
C ALA A 46 -2.59 -12.42 -17.33
N THR A 47 -1.32 -12.51 -16.97
CA THR A 47 -0.46 -13.64 -17.34
C THR A 47 -0.96 -14.94 -16.71
N ALA A 48 -1.32 -14.94 -15.42
CA ALA A 48 -1.83 -16.12 -14.74
C ALA A 48 -3.14 -16.61 -15.36
N VAL A 49 -4.08 -15.69 -15.67
CA VAL A 49 -5.34 -16.03 -16.32
C VAL A 49 -5.11 -16.56 -17.73
N ARG A 50 -4.25 -15.90 -18.52
CA ARG A 50 -3.91 -16.35 -19.88
C ARG A 50 -3.30 -17.75 -19.89
N ASN A 51 -2.39 -18.05 -18.99
CA ASN A 51 -1.76 -19.36 -18.86
C ASN A 51 -2.75 -20.47 -18.49
N ASN A 52 -3.86 -20.10 -17.85
CA ASN A 52 -4.96 -21.03 -17.52
C ASN A 52 -6.06 -21.07 -18.59
N GLY A 53 -5.89 -20.41 -19.74
CA GLY A 53 -6.90 -20.36 -20.81
C GLY A 53 -8.12 -19.50 -20.48
N GLY A 54 -8.00 -18.59 -19.53
CA GLY A 54 -9.07 -17.68 -19.11
C GLY A 54 -9.16 -16.40 -19.94
N ILE A 55 -10.04 -15.50 -19.52
CA ILE A 55 -10.42 -14.27 -20.23
C ILE A 55 -9.90 -13.04 -19.48
N ILE A 56 -9.30 -12.10 -20.20
CA ILE A 56 -8.80 -10.84 -19.65
C ILE A 56 -9.59 -9.66 -20.23
N ILE A 57 -10.24 -8.92 -19.32
CA ILE A 57 -11.04 -7.73 -19.60
C ILE A 57 -10.31 -6.51 -19.04
N ALA A 58 -9.97 -5.54 -19.91
CA ALA A 58 -9.31 -4.32 -19.54
C ALA A 58 -10.27 -3.12 -19.57
N GLN A 59 -10.43 -2.42 -18.45
CA GLN A 59 -11.11 -1.12 -18.41
C GLN A 59 -10.09 -0.02 -18.62
N VAL A 60 -10.36 0.91 -19.54
CA VAL A 60 -9.49 2.04 -19.89
C VAL A 60 -10.26 3.34 -20.04
N LYS A 61 -9.60 4.47 -19.86
CA LYS A 61 -10.21 5.80 -20.12
C LYS A 61 -10.43 6.04 -21.62
N ARG A 62 -9.50 5.56 -22.47
CA ARG A 62 -9.50 5.88 -23.89
C ARG A 62 -8.85 4.79 -24.73
N GLN A 63 -9.20 4.77 -25.99
CA GLN A 63 -8.56 3.97 -27.02
C GLN A 63 -7.88 4.84 -28.05
N VAL A 64 -6.74 4.41 -28.57
CA VAL A 64 -5.94 5.08 -29.60
C VAL A 64 -5.62 4.13 -30.74
N ALA A 65 -5.15 4.69 -31.87
CA ALA A 65 -4.82 3.90 -33.05
C ALA A 65 -3.71 2.87 -32.77
N ALA A 66 -3.78 1.74 -33.45
CA ALA A 66 -2.79 0.68 -33.35
C ALA A 66 -1.37 1.20 -33.66
N GLY A 67 -0.40 0.89 -32.81
CA GLY A 67 0.99 1.27 -32.98
C GLY A 67 1.33 2.71 -32.60
N SER A 68 0.40 3.47 -32.01
CA SER A 68 0.66 4.84 -31.54
C SER A 68 1.32 4.88 -30.15
N LEU A 69 1.27 3.79 -29.39
CA LEU A 69 1.89 3.70 -28.07
C LEU A 69 3.39 3.40 -28.19
N LYS A 70 4.18 4.04 -27.34
CA LYS A 70 5.63 3.73 -27.28
C LYS A 70 5.84 2.38 -26.61
N PRO A 71 6.62 1.46 -27.19
CA PRO A 71 6.77 0.09 -26.67
C PRO A 71 7.24 -0.01 -25.22
N LYS A 72 8.08 0.93 -24.76
CA LYS A 72 8.56 0.98 -23.37
C LYS A 72 7.51 1.48 -22.37
N GLU A 73 6.46 2.16 -22.82
CA GLU A 73 5.35 2.63 -22.01
C GLU A 73 4.24 1.58 -21.89
N VAL A 74 4.22 0.59 -22.79
CA VAL A 74 3.28 -0.53 -22.73
C VAL A 74 3.62 -1.40 -21.51
N ARG A 75 2.68 -1.47 -20.58
CA ARG A 75 2.81 -2.28 -19.35
C ARG A 75 2.19 -3.66 -19.48
N ILE A 76 1.12 -3.75 -20.25
CA ILE A 76 0.47 -5.03 -20.55
C ILE A 76 0.36 -5.15 -22.07
N PRO A 77 1.01 -6.15 -22.67
CA PRO A 77 0.94 -6.36 -24.10
C PRO A 77 -0.43 -6.89 -24.54
N GLY A 78 -0.88 -6.45 -25.70
CA GLY A 78 -2.22 -6.78 -26.22
C GLY A 78 -2.48 -8.28 -26.40
N VAL A 79 -1.44 -9.09 -26.56
CA VAL A 79 -1.57 -10.57 -26.60
C VAL A 79 -2.22 -11.17 -25.34
N LEU A 80 -2.19 -10.44 -24.22
CA LEU A 80 -2.85 -10.86 -22.97
C LEU A 80 -4.30 -10.38 -22.85
N VAL A 81 -4.77 -9.43 -23.68
CA VAL A 81 -6.06 -8.77 -23.51
C VAL A 81 -7.08 -9.30 -24.50
N ASP A 82 -8.25 -9.72 -24.03
CA ASP A 82 -9.33 -10.23 -24.88
C ASP A 82 -10.38 -9.15 -25.17
N TYR A 83 -10.71 -8.33 -24.16
CA TYR A 83 -11.75 -7.32 -24.25
C TYR A 83 -11.29 -5.99 -23.66
N ILE A 84 -11.71 -4.90 -24.32
CA ILE A 84 -11.49 -3.54 -23.83
C ILE A 84 -12.83 -2.89 -23.54
N VAL A 85 -12.98 -2.34 -22.33
CA VAL A 85 -14.12 -1.53 -21.90
C VAL A 85 -13.66 -0.10 -21.77
N ILE A 86 -14.22 0.79 -22.57
CA ILE A 86 -13.89 2.23 -22.53
C ILE A 86 -14.77 2.90 -21.49
N ALA A 87 -14.16 3.46 -20.44
CA ALA A 87 -14.79 4.17 -19.34
C ALA A 87 -14.09 5.54 -19.14
N PRO A 88 -14.43 6.57 -19.90
CA PRO A 88 -13.77 7.87 -19.84
C PRO A 88 -13.82 8.52 -18.46
N GLU A 89 -14.88 8.23 -17.71
CA GLU A 89 -15.14 8.77 -16.37
C GLU A 89 -14.46 7.98 -15.24
N GLN A 90 -13.63 6.95 -15.55
CA GLN A 90 -12.93 6.24 -14.49
C GLN A 90 -12.06 7.20 -13.68
N THR A 91 -12.17 7.11 -12.34
CA THR A 91 -11.41 7.92 -11.40
C THR A 91 -9.99 7.35 -11.21
N GLN A 92 -9.03 8.18 -10.88
CA GLN A 92 -7.66 7.74 -10.58
C GLN A 92 -7.57 6.98 -9.25
N THR A 93 -8.26 7.49 -8.24
CA THR A 93 -8.48 6.82 -6.95
C THR A 93 -9.98 6.86 -6.62
N THR A 94 -10.42 6.23 -5.54
CA THR A 94 -11.81 6.31 -5.09
C THR A 94 -12.26 7.73 -4.71
N GLN A 95 -11.32 8.65 -4.45
CA GLN A 95 -11.59 10.04 -4.04
C GLN A 95 -11.10 11.08 -5.05
N THR A 96 -10.37 10.66 -6.09
CA THR A 96 -9.72 11.59 -7.02
C THR A 96 -10.12 11.24 -8.44
N GLN A 97 -10.74 12.20 -9.14
CA GLN A 97 -11.00 12.04 -10.56
C GLN A 97 -9.69 11.94 -11.35
N TYR A 98 -8.83 12.94 -11.17
CA TYR A 98 -7.48 12.95 -11.71
C TYR A 98 -6.65 14.05 -11.05
N GLU A 99 -5.45 13.69 -10.58
CA GLU A 99 -4.43 14.59 -10.04
C GLU A 99 -3.07 14.20 -10.63
N PRO A 100 -2.50 15.01 -11.54
CA PRO A 100 -1.28 14.63 -12.28
C PRO A 100 -0.04 14.49 -11.39
N ALA A 101 -0.06 15.03 -10.17
CA ALA A 101 1.02 14.80 -9.21
C ALA A 101 1.02 13.39 -8.61
N ILE A 102 -0.10 12.66 -8.70
CA ILE A 102 -0.21 11.27 -8.26
C ILE A 102 0.35 10.31 -9.31
N SER A 103 0.19 10.63 -10.60
CA SER A 103 0.74 9.84 -11.71
C SER A 103 2.18 10.23 -12.08
N GLY A 104 2.74 11.25 -11.43
CA GLY A 104 4.11 11.68 -11.67
C GLY A 104 4.30 12.57 -12.91
N GLU A 105 3.21 13.06 -13.53
CA GLU A 105 3.30 13.97 -14.68
C GLU A 105 3.80 15.36 -14.31
N ILE A 106 3.44 15.82 -13.11
CA ILE A 106 3.90 17.09 -12.56
C ILE A 106 4.32 16.92 -11.10
N SER A 107 5.10 17.87 -10.60
CA SER A 107 5.40 17.97 -9.17
C SER A 107 4.50 19.02 -8.51
N ARG A 108 3.87 18.64 -7.40
CA ARG A 108 3.09 19.53 -6.55
C ARG A 108 4.02 20.24 -5.57
N PRO A 109 3.94 21.56 -5.40
CA PRO A 109 4.74 22.28 -4.40
C PRO A 109 4.50 21.75 -3.00
N LEU A 110 5.55 21.59 -2.20
CA LEU A 110 5.45 21.07 -0.83
C LEU A 110 4.54 21.93 0.05
N SER A 111 4.50 23.23 -0.19
CA SER A 111 3.62 24.19 0.51
C SER A 111 2.13 23.97 0.26
N ALA A 112 1.77 23.17 -0.75
CA ALA A 112 0.37 22.84 -1.05
C ALA A 112 -0.16 21.65 -0.22
N PHE A 113 0.72 20.96 0.52
CA PHE A 113 0.28 19.88 1.43
C PHE A 113 -0.18 20.49 2.76
N ARG A 114 -1.36 20.04 3.21
CA ARG A 114 -1.89 20.49 4.50
C ARG A 114 -1.11 19.85 5.65
N TYR A 115 -0.82 20.65 6.64
CA TYR A 115 -0.28 20.17 7.90
C TYR A 115 -1.31 19.36 8.68
N MET A 116 -0.82 18.50 9.56
CA MET A 116 -1.68 17.70 10.39
C MET A 116 -2.31 18.57 11.49
N GLU A 117 -3.62 18.43 11.72
CA GLU A 117 -4.32 19.13 12.80
C GLU A 117 -3.82 18.71 14.18
N HIS A 118 -4.00 19.59 15.17
CA HIS A 118 -3.66 19.27 16.55
C HIS A 118 -4.59 18.20 17.12
N GLY A 119 -4.03 17.24 17.84
CA GLY A 119 -4.80 16.17 18.45
C GLY A 119 -3.93 14.96 18.80
N PRO A 120 -4.54 13.92 19.42
CA PRO A 120 -3.80 12.72 19.85
C PRO A 120 -3.08 12.02 18.69
N ALA A 121 -3.70 11.92 17.51
CA ALA A 121 -3.09 11.32 16.32
C ALA A 121 -1.81 12.03 15.91
N ARG A 122 -1.77 13.38 16.00
CA ARG A 122 -0.57 14.16 15.74
C ARG A 122 0.56 13.86 16.75
N VAL A 123 0.22 13.72 18.04
CA VAL A 123 1.21 13.37 19.08
C VAL A 123 1.84 12.02 18.78
N ILE A 124 1.02 11.04 18.40
CA ILE A 124 1.49 9.70 18.00
C ILE A 124 2.40 9.80 16.78
N ALA A 125 1.97 10.48 15.72
CA ALA A 125 2.76 10.65 14.50
C ALA A 125 4.08 11.39 14.76
N GLN A 126 4.09 12.42 15.63
CA GLN A 126 5.30 13.12 16.05
C GLN A 126 6.26 12.22 16.81
N ARG A 127 5.73 11.34 17.69
CA ARG A 127 6.57 10.39 18.42
C ARG A 127 7.21 9.37 17.47
N VAL A 128 6.44 8.85 16.51
CA VAL A 128 6.98 7.96 15.47
C VAL A 128 8.03 8.64 14.61
N ALA A 129 7.81 9.91 14.22
CA ALA A 129 8.78 10.68 13.41
C ALA A 129 10.15 10.85 14.08
N GLN A 130 10.22 10.78 15.41
CA GLN A 130 11.50 10.84 16.16
C GLN A 130 12.35 9.58 16.02
N GLU A 131 11.73 8.44 15.66
CA GLU A 131 12.43 7.17 15.46
C GLU A 131 13.05 7.05 14.06
N LEU A 132 12.70 7.95 13.13
CA LEU A 132 13.18 7.93 11.75
C LEU A 132 14.56 8.58 11.66
N GLN A 133 15.46 7.93 10.95
CA GLN A 133 16.83 8.37 10.71
C GLN A 133 17.00 8.82 9.26
N SER A 134 17.92 9.74 9.04
CA SER A 134 18.26 10.17 7.68
C SER A 134 18.87 9.00 6.90
N GLY A 135 18.34 8.76 5.70
CA GLY A 135 18.70 7.65 4.82
C GLY A 135 17.87 6.39 5.00
N ASP A 136 16.94 6.35 5.97
CA ASP A 136 16.02 5.20 6.12
C ASP A 136 15.16 4.99 4.87
N ALA A 137 15.07 3.76 4.42
CA ALA A 137 14.04 3.28 3.49
C ALA A 137 12.88 2.73 4.31
N VAL A 138 11.71 3.39 4.24
CA VAL A 138 10.59 3.19 5.17
C VAL A 138 9.34 2.72 4.45
N ASN A 139 8.89 1.51 4.74
CA ASN A 139 7.55 1.10 4.36
C ASN A 139 6.53 1.75 5.30
N ILE A 140 5.41 2.19 4.73
CA ILE A 140 4.34 2.84 5.48
C ILE A 140 3.04 2.05 5.32
N GLY A 141 2.46 1.67 6.47
CA GLY A 141 1.17 1.02 6.55
C GLY A 141 0.00 1.99 6.66
N PHE A 142 -1.21 1.48 6.50
CA PHE A 142 -2.46 2.22 6.68
C PHE A 142 -2.65 2.62 8.16
N GLY A 143 -3.39 3.71 8.42
CA GLY A 143 -3.74 4.19 9.76
C GLY A 143 -2.94 5.40 10.22
N ILE A 144 -2.76 5.57 11.53
CA ILE A 144 -2.11 6.76 12.11
C ILE A 144 -0.70 6.97 11.57
N SER A 145 0.04 5.89 11.35
CA SER A 145 1.40 5.95 10.77
C SER A 145 1.45 6.68 9.43
N ALA A 146 0.39 6.61 8.63
CA ALA A 146 0.30 7.28 7.34
C ALA A 146 0.42 8.81 7.44
N ASN A 147 0.26 9.39 8.64
CA ASN A 147 0.43 10.82 8.89
C ASN A 147 1.88 11.24 9.14
N VAL A 148 2.80 10.30 9.38
CA VAL A 148 4.21 10.61 9.68
C VAL A 148 4.89 11.41 8.57
N PRO A 149 4.66 11.15 7.27
CA PRO A 149 5.20 11.98 6.19
C PRO A 149 4.86 13.47 6.31
N ARG A 150 3.65 13.78 6.77
CA ARG A 150 3.23 15.19 6.99
C ARG A 150 3.97 15.84 8.14
N ILE A 151 4.28 15.08 9.19
CA ILE A 151 5.10 15.58 10.29
C ILE A 151 6.52 15.90 9.82
N LEU A 152 7.15 15.01 9.04
CA LEU A 152 8.46 15.28 8.46
C LEU A 152 8.44 16.47 7.50
N LEU A 153 7.38 16.64 6.73
CA LEU A 153 7.19 17.79 5.86
C LEU A 153 7.16 19.11 6.66
N GLU A 154 6.38 19.16 7.75
CA GLU A 154 6.30 20.33 8.64
C GLU A 154 7.64 20.67 9.29
N GLN A 155 8.44 19.65 9.57
CA GLN A 155 9.78 19.80 10.17
C GLN A 155 10.88 20.13 9.16
N GLY A 156 10.55 20.21 7.86
CA GLY A 156 11.54 20.36 6.78
C GLY A 156 12.43 19.13 6.56
N ARG A 157 12.00 17.98 7.06
CA ARG A 157 12.71 16.70 7.04
C ARG A 157 12.16 15.69 6.01
N HIS A 158 11.32 16.14 5.09
CA HIS A 158 10.65 15.29 4.10
C HIS A 158 11.63 14.50 3.20
N GLY A 159 12.86 15.00 3.02
CA GLY A 159 13.92 14.31 2.28
C GLY A 159 14.82 13.40 3.14
N ASP A 160 14.55 13.27 4.45
CA ASP A 160 15.36 12.41 5.32
C ASP A 160 15.16 10.93 5.02
N VAL A 161 13.99 10.54 4.55
CA VAL A 161 13.62 9.13 4.32
C VAL A 161 13.05 8.92 2.93
N THR A 162 13.18 7.70 2.42
CA THR A 162 12.52 7.26 1.19
C THR A 162 11.30 6.41 1.55
N TRP A 163 10.12 6.88 1.19
CA TRP A 163 8.88 6.15 1.42
C TRP A 163 8.70 5.01 0.42
N LEU A 164 8.25 3.86 0.88
CA LEU A 164 8.01 2.66 0.10
C LEU A 164 6.57 2.22 0.31
N LEU A 165 5.74 2.31 -0.72
CA LEU A 165 4.34 1.90 -0.67
C LEU A 165 4.17 0.53 -1.33
N GLU A 166 3.33 -0.31 -0.76
CA GLU A 166 3.08 -1.69 -1.24
C GLU A 166 2.60 -1.72 -2.70
N GLN A 167 1.82 -0.71 -3.10
CA GLN A 167 1.28 -0.59 -4.45
C GLN A 167 2.35 -0.21 -5.49
N GLY A 168 3.55 0.17 -5.03
CA GLY A 168 4.73 0.36 -5.85
C GLY A 168 5.24 1.79 -5.99
N ALA A 169 4.58 2.79 -5.40
CA ALA A 169 5.11 4.16 -5.37
C ALA A 169 6.31 4.24 -4.41
N ILE A 170 7.37 4.90 -4.85
CA ILE A 170 8.61 5.14 -4.10
C ILE A 170 8.83 6.64 -3.98
N GLY A 171 9.18 7.11 -2.77
CA GLY A 171 9.42 8.52 -2.50
C GLY A 171 8.14 9.36 -2.46
N GLY A 172 8.31 10.67 -2.57
CA GLY A 172 7.21 11.63 -2.57
C GLY A 172 6.51 11.77 -1.21
N VAL A 173 5.24 12.16 -1.25
CA VAL A 173 4.38 12.33 -0.09
C VAL A 173 3.24 11.31 -0.17
N PRO A 174 3.28 10.25 0.65
CA PRO A 174 2.22 9.26 0.75
C PRO A 174 0.87 9.89 1.04
N LEU A 175 -0.17 9.40 0.38
CA LEU A 175 -1.53 9.89 0.54
C LEU A 175 -2.25 9.12 1.65
N LEU A 176 -3.35 9.72 2.15
CA LEU A 176 -4.09 9.20 3.29
C LEU A 176 -5.42 8.59 2.87
N GLU A 177 -6.09 7.94 3.82
CA GLU A 177 -7.45 7.42 3.68
C GLU A 177 -7.60 6.52 2.45
N PHE A 178 -8.64 6.70 1.65
CA PHE A 178 -8.89 5.90 0.45
C PHE A 178 -7.98 6.23 -0.75
N GLN A 179 -7.06 7.16 -0.61
CA GLN A 179 -5.96 7.39 -1.56
C GLN A 179 -4.68 6.66 -1.14
N PHE A 180 -4.71 5.98 0.02
CA PHE A 180 -3.57 5.21 0.52
C PHE A 180 -3.08 4.21 -0.53
N GLY A 181 -1.75 4.07 -0.63
CA GLY A 181 -1.09 3.29 -1.68
C GLY A 181 -0.62 4.11 -2.86
N CYS A 182 -1.07 5.36 -2.97
CA CYS A 182 -0.55 6.35 -3.89
C CYS A 182 0.32 7.39 -3.16
N ALA A 183 1.19 8.07 -3.89
CA ALA A 183 1.96 9.21 -3.40
C ALA A 183 1.88 10.35 -4.40
N SER A 184 1.83 11.59 -3.91
CA SER A 184 2.14 12.76 -4.75
C SER A 184 3.65 12.94 -4.85
N ASN A 185 4.13 13.32 -6.02
CA ASN A 185 5.55 13.54 -6.29
C ASN A 185 6.40 12.27 -6.10
N ALA A 186 5.86 11.09 -6.39
CA ALA A 186 6.64 9.86 -6.36
C ALA A 186 7.88 10.00 -7.27
N GLU A 187 9.01 9.46 -6.82
CA GLU A 187 10.27 9.46 -7.56
C GLU A 187 10.33 8.30 -8.56
N ALA A 188 9.65 7.20 -8.23
CA ALA A 188 9.57 6.02 -9.09
C ALA A 188 8.31 5.22 -8.82
N PHE A 189 7.94 4.38 -9.79
CA PHE A 189 6.88 3.38 -9.65
C PHE A 189 7.43 2.00 -10.02
N LEU A 190 7.27 1.05 -9.10
CA LEU A 190 7.50 -0.37 -9.36
C LEU A 190 6.15 -1.10 -9.47
N PRO A 191 6.05 -2.18 -10.23
CA PRO A 191 4.96 -3.13 -10.04
C PRO A 191 4.96 -3.69 -8.62
N SER A 192 3.78 -3.89 -8.04
CA SER A 192 3.63 -4.37 -6.66
C SER A 192 4.37 -5.69 -6.38
N PRO A 193 4.38 -6.69 -7.28
CA PRO A 193 5.17 -7.90 -7.06
C PRO A 193 6.68 -7.65 -6.92
N GLN A 194 7.25 -6.69 -7.66
CA GLN A 194 8.65 -6.31 -7.52
C GLN A 194 8.90 -5.56 -6.20
N GLN A 195 7.94 -4.72 -5.78
CA GLN A 195 8.00 -4.06 -4.47
C GLN A 195 8.00 -5.09 -3.34
N PHE A 196 7.14 -6.13 -3.41
CA PHE A 196 7.14 -7.22 -2.45
C PHE A 196 8.41 -8.08 -2.50
N THR A 197 8.98 -8.31 -3.68
CA THR A 197 10.29 -8.96 -3.80
C THR A 197 11.38 -8.16 -3.06
N TYR A 198 11.33 -6.84 -3.14
CA TYR A 198 12.23 -5.96 -2.40
C TYR A 198 12.01 -6.06 -0.87
N PHE A 199 10.75 -6.07 -0.41
CA PHE A 199 10.44 -6.27 1.00
C PHE A 199 10.89 -7.63 1.53
N GLN A 200 10.59 -8.71 0.82
CA GLN A 200 10.98 -10.07 1.17
C GLN A 200 12.50 -10.26 1.19
N GLY A 201 13.22 -9.49 0.38
CA GLY A 201 14.69 -9.44 0.40
C GLY A 201 15.29 -8.66 1.56
N GLY A 202 14.49 -7.98 2.38
CA GLY A 202 14.95 -7.19 3.53
C GLY A 202 15.76 -5.94 3.15
N GLY A 203 15.56 -5.42 1.93
CA GLY A 203 16.29 -4.26 1.40
C GLY A 203 15.89 -2.91 2.00
N PHE A 204 15.07 -2.87 3.05
CA PHE A 204 14.56 -1.66 3.69
C PHE A 204 14.81 -1.67 5.20
N ASP A 205 14.69 -0.50 5.84
CA ASP A 205 15.16 -0.30 7.20
C ASP A 205 14.04 -0.38 8.24
N LEU A 206 12.87 0.14 7.93
CA LEU A 206 11.79 0.33 8.88
C LEU A 206 10.43 0.12 8.23
N THR A 207 9.50 -0.48 8.98
CA THR A 207 8.07 -0.43 8.64
C THR A 207 7.27 0.22 9.75
N LEU A 208 6.32 1.06 9.33
CA LEU A 208 5.35 1.72 10.20
C LEU A 208 3.99 1.03 10.01
N MET A 209 3.48 0.40 11.06
CA MET A 209 2.29 -0.45 10.99
C MET A 209 1.24 -0.03 12.02
N SER A 210 -0.01 -0.28 11.69
CA SER A 210 -1.13 -0.28 12.64
C SER A 210 -1.35 -1.68 13.21
N PHE A 211 -2.21 -1.79 14.22
CA PHE A 211 -2.59 -3.04 14.85
C PHE A 211 -4.08 -2.99 15.24
N LEU A 212 -4.70 -4.16 15.35
CA LEU A 212 -6.01 -4.29 15.97
C LEU A 212 -5.87 -4.51 17.48
N GLN A 213 -4.91 -5.36 17.88
CA GLN A 213 -4.66 -5.70 19.27
C GLN A 213 -3.15 -5.91 19.49
N ILE A 214 -2.68 -5.52 20.67
CA ILE A 214 -1.35 -5.88 21.18
C ILE A 214 -1.52 -6.56 22.53
N GLY A 215 -0.98 -7.76 22.68
CA GLY A 215 -0.91 -8.49 23.93
C GLY A 215 0.19 -7.97 24.84
N ALA A 216 0.09 -8.27 26.14
CA ALA A 216 1.11 -7.90 27.13
C ALA A 216 2.48 -8.55 26.87
N ASP A 217 2.50 -9.66 26.14
CA ASP A 217 3.70 -10.39 25.70
C ASP A 217 4.32 -9.80 24.42
N GLY A 218 3.74 -8.72 23.86
CA GLY A 218 4.17 -8.12 22.61
C GLY A 218 3.64 -8.80 21.36
N SER A 219 2.75 -9.80 21.47
CA SER A 219 2.07 -10.36 20.29
C SER A 219 1.14 -9.34 19.65
N VAL A 220 1.08 -9.32 18.32
CA VAL A 220 0.29 -8.36 17.55
C VAL A 220 -0.72 -9.07 16.66
N ASN A 221 -1.98 -8.63 16.74
CA ASN A 221 -3.04 -9.07 15.86
C ASN A 221 -3.46 -7.92 14.95
N VAL A 222 -3.51 -8.19 13.64
CA VAL A 222 -3.83 -7.19 12.61
C VAL A 222 -5.02 -7.57 11.72
N SER A 223 -5.56 -8.79 11.84
CA SER A 223 -6.48 -9.30 10.81
C SER A 223 -7.81 -9.83 11.31
N HIS A 224 -7.91 -10.21 12.57
CA HIS A 224 -9.10 -10.88 13.08
C HIS A 224 -9.37 -10.53 14.54
N LEU A 225 -10.62 -10.20 14.86
CA LEU A 225 -11.07 -9.96 16.23
C LEU A 225 -11.92 -11.15 16.71
N PRO A 226 -11.46 -11.95 17.67
CA PRO A 226 -12.23 -13.09 18.19
C PRO A 226 -13.62 -12.70 18.71
N ALA A 227 -13.75 -11.51 19.30
CA ALA A 227 -15.01 -10.97 19.79
C ALA A 227 -15.95 -10.48 18.66
N ARG A 228 -15.42 -10.29 17.45
CA ARG A 228 -16.17 -9.83 16.27
C ARG A 228 -15.75 -10.65 15.05
N PRO A 229 -16.11 -11.95 14.99
CA PRO A 229 -15.60 -12.87 13.96
C PRO A 229 -16.01 -12.51 12.52
N HIS A 230 -17.03 -11.66 12.38
CA HIS A 230 -17.49 -11.13 11.09
C HIS A 230 -16.65 -9.93 10.59
N VAL A 231 -15.80 -9.38 11.45
CA VAL A 231 -14.89 -8.28 11.09
C VAL A 231 -13.52 -8.88 10.79
N THR A 232 -13.14 -8.85 9.52
CA THR A 232 -11.83 -9.32 9.06
C THR A 232 -11.17 -8.19 8.27
N ALA A 233 -10.19 -7.56 8.87
CA ALA A 233 -9.44 -6.50 8.19
C ALA A 233 -8.51 -7.04 7.09
N GLY A 234 -8.16 -8.32 7.15
CA GLY A 234 -7.13 -8.92 6.30
C GLY A 234 -5.72 -8.52 6.73
N CYS A 235 -4.75 -9.36 6.42
CA CYS A 235 -3.35 -9.08 6.77
C CYS A 235 -2.62 -8.26 5.69
N GLY A 236 -3.14 -8.21 4.45
CA GLY A 236 -2.43 -7.56 3.34
C GLY A 236 -1.00 -8.06 3.23
N GLY A 237 -0.06 -7.14 3.04
CA GLY A 237 1.38 -7.41 2.98
C GLY A 237 2.09 -7.58 4.33
N PHE A 238 1.35 -7.55 5.44
CA PHE A 238 1.92 -7.53 6.78
C PHE A 238 2.99 -8.62 7.04
N ILE A 239 2.70 -9.86 6.65
CA ILE A 239 3.59 -11.00 6.90
C ILE A 239 4.90 -10.83 6.14
N ASP A 240 4.85 -10.50 4.86
CA ASP A 240 6.03 -10.32 4.01
C ASP A 240 6.89 -9.16 4.49
N ILE A 241 6.26 -8.05 4.85
CA ILE A 241 6.94 -6.82 5.23
C ILE A 241 7.57 -6.98 6.63
N THR A 242 6.81 -7.44 7.62
CA THR A 242 7.30 -7.54 9.00
C THR A 242 8.34 -8.64 9.20
N SER A 243 8.33 -9.68 8.36
CA SER A 243 9.29 -10.78 8.46
C SER A 243 10.74 -10.36 8.17
N HIS A 244 10.94 -9.27 7.42
CA HIS A 244 12.27 -8.87 6.95
C HIS A 244 12.62 -7.40 7.24
N ALA A 245 11.71 -6.62 7.83
CA ALA A 245 12.02 -5.28 8.29
C ALA A 245 13.07 -5.31 9.41
N LYS A 246 14.09 -4.47 9.34
CA LYS A 246 15.12 -4.36 10.39
C LYS A 246 14.53 -3.78 11.67
N ARG A 247 13.56 -2.86 11.56
CA ARG A 247 12.81 -2.26 12.66
C ARG A 247 11.32 -2.21 12.32
N ILE A 248 10.48 -2.41 13.32
CA ILE A 248 9.03 -2.34 13.18
C ILE A 248 8.50 -1.39 14.25
N ILE A 249 7.68 -0.41 13.84
CA ILE A 249 6.99 0.46 14.77
C ILE A 249 5.49 0.28 14.58
N PHE A 250 4.82 -0.15 15.65
CA PHE A 250 3.37 -0.17 15.73
C PHE A 250 2.88 1.11 16.37
N SER A 251 1.88 1.75 15.75
CA SER A 251 1.25 2.95 16.27
C SER A 251 -0.27 2.85 16.27
N GLY A 252 -0.88 3.37 17.32
CA GLY A 252 -2.32 3.32 17.49
C GLY A 252 -2.76 4.08 18.75
N PHE A 253 -4.07 4.22 18.94
CA PHE A 253 -4.62 4.82 20.13
C PHE A 253 -4.55 3.87 21.32
N PHE A 254 -4.07 4.38 22.45
CA PHE A 254 -3.96 3.61 23.69
C PHE A 254 -5.32 3.27 24.32
N ASN A 255 -6.31 4.15 24.16
CA ASN A 255 -7.57 4.11 24.89
C ASN A 255 -8.78 3.68 24.06
N ALA A 256 -8.60 3.20 22.84
CA ALA A 256 -9.68 2.69 22.02
C ALA A 256 -10.09 1.27 22.45
N GLY A 257 -11.00 1.16 23.43
CA GLY A 257 -11.46 -0.13 23.96
C GLY A 257 -10.43 -0.92 24.75
N ALA A 258 -9.34 -0.29 25.21
CA ALA A 258 -8.30 -0.93 25.98
C ALA A 258 -8.84 -1.48 27.32
N GLN A 259 -8.42 -2.70 27.67
CA GLN A 259 -8.66 -3.27 28.99
C GLN A 259 -7.48 -2.90 29.90
N LEU A 260 -7.75 -1.99 30.82
CA LEU A 260 -6.79 -1.51 31.80
C LEU A 260 -7.20 -2.02 33.18
N GLN A 261 -6.26 -2.55 33.94
CA GLN A 261 -6.45 -2.97 35.32
C GLN A 261 -5.49 -2.22 36.23
N LEU A 262 -5.98 -1.76 37.35
CA LEU A 262 -5.13 -1.16 38.38
C LEU A 262 -4.96 -2.21 39.50
N GLU A 263 -3.76 -2.79 39.59
CA GLU A 263 -3.41 -3.75 40.64
C GLU A 263 -2.29 -3.18 41.47
N GLU A 264 -2.52 -3.13 42.81
CA GLU A 264 -1.55 -2.60 43.75
C GLU A 264 -0.97 -1.21 43.43
N GLY A 265 -1.79 -0.33 42.81
CA GLY A 265 -1.39 1.01 42.42
C GLY A 265 -0.57 1.05 41.12
N GLN A 266 -0.36 -0.07 40.44
CA GLN A 266 0.28 -0.15 39.14
C GLN A 266 -0.75 -0.38 38.03
N LEU A 267 -0.61 0.39 36.96
CA LEU A 267 -1.43 0.22 35.76
C LEU A 267 -0.95 -1.02 34.98
N ARG A 268 -1.82 -2.02 34.85
CA ARG A 268 -1.64 -3.16 33.95
C ARG A 268 -2.47 -2.97 32.69
N ILE A 269 -1.82 -3.12 31.55
CA ILE A 269 -2.46 -3.13 30.23
C ILE A 269 -2.68 -4.58 29.86
N CYS A 270 -3.93 -5.06 29.92
CA CYS A 270 -4.27 -6.43 29.56
C CYS A 270 -4.41 -6.59 28.06
N LEU A 271 -4.99 -5.59 27.39
CA LEU A 271 -5.22 -5.59 25.95
C LEU A 271 -5.37 -4.17 25.43
N LEU A 272 -4.64 -3.85 24.36
CA LEU A 272 -4.80 -2.62 23.59
C LEU A 272 -5.58 -2.91 22.32
N TYR A 273 -6.69 -2.18 22.12
CA TYR A 273 -7.41 -2.15 20.86
C TYR A 273 -7.16 -0.83 20.16
N THR A 274 -7.06 -0.86 18.84
CA THR A 274 -7.20 0.34 18.02
C THR A 274 -8.48 0.23 17.19
N SER A 275 -9.24 1.31 17.12
CA SER A 275 -10.49 1.37 16.36
C SER A 275 -10.28 1.59 14.86
N ASP A 276 -9.09 2.02 14.46
CA ASP A 276 -8.85 2.63 13.14
C ASP A 276 -9.01 1.71 11.93
N ALA A 277 -9.07 0.39 12.11
CA ALA A 277 -9.22 -0.53 10.98
C ALA A 277 -10.58 -1.25 10.94
N ALA A 278 -11.41 -1.10 11.98
CA ALA A 278 -12.64 -1.87 12.12
C ALA A 278 -13.93 -1.03 12.07
N ASP A 279 -13.82 0.28 12.24
CA ASP A 279 -14.97 1.19 12.24
C ASP A 279 -15.20 1.84 10.86
N ASP A 280 -14.26 1.69 9.91
CA ASP A 280 -14.32 2.25 8.55
C ASP A 280 -14.62 1.20 7.45
N LEU A 281 -15.02 -0.04 7.82
CA LEU A 281 -15.38 -1.10 6.87
C LEU A 281 -16.88 -1.39 6.87
#